data_c12de59c4a5c54218ec1e44403d0da7f
#
_entry.id   c12de59c4a5c54218ec1e44403d0da7f
#
_cell.length_a   1.000
_cell.length_b   1.000
_cell.length_c   1.000
_cell.angle_alpha   90.00
_cell.angle_beta   90.00
_cell.angle_gamma   90.00
#
_symmetry.space_group_name_H-M   'P 1'
#
loop_
_entity.id
_entity.type
_entity.pdbx_description
1 polymer ?
#
loop_
_entity_poly.entity_id
_entity_poly.type
_entity_poly.pdbx_seq_one_letter_code
_entity_poly.pdbx_strand_id
1 'polypeptide(L)'
;MLFRSAPNFSIGVAVFDRVVAEAAHLFAQLQGFDAHLIETHHAAKKDAPSGTAGALAKTVSGGLGRPIPVTSIRTGSVPGTHEVIFDGAFEQVRLVHEARDRRVFAEGALVAARWLIGKRGVFTMRDVLSSDSEVAS
;
A
#
# COMPACT_ATOMS: atom_id res chain seq x y z
N MET A 1 8.18 10.75 21.44
CA MET A 1 8.36 9.93 20.23
C MET A 1 7.01 9.30 19.88
N LEU A 2 6.37 9.78 18.87
CA LEU A 2 5.08 9.24 18.43
C LEU A 2 5.21 8.78 17.00
N PHE A 3 4.95 7.51 16.74
CA PHE A 3 4.75 6.98 15.41
C PHE A 3 3.24 7.08 15.13
N ARG A 4 2.85 7.87 14.15
CA ARG A 4 1.46 7.94 13.74
C ARG A 4 1.08 6.57 13.18
N SER A 5 -0.01 5.99 13.67
CA SER A 5 -0.43 4.65 13.28
C SER A 5 -0.38 4.47 11.77
N ALA A 6 0.55 3.66 11.30
CA ALA A 6 0.53 3.21 9.92
C ALA A 6 -0.51 2.09 9.81
N PRO A 7 -1.33 2.06 8.74
CA PRO A 7 -2.24 0.93 8.53
C PRO A 7 -1.48 -0.38 8.30
N ASN A 8 -0.18 -0.28 8.03
CA ASN A 8 0.69 -1.41 7.78
C ASN A 8 2.16 -0.99 7.97
N PHE A 9 2.96 -1.79 8.66
CA PHE A 9 4.40 -1.56 8.87
C PHE A 9 5.29 -2.25 7.84
N SER A 10 4.72 -2.96 6.85
CA SER A 10 5.50 -3.58 5.80
C SER A 10 6.24 -2.54 4.96
N ILE A 11 7.55 -2.70 4.84
CA ILE A 11 8.38 -1.87 3.95
C ILE A 11 7.93 -2.06 2.50
N GLY A 12 7.62 -3.28 2.10
CA GLY A 12 7.12 -3.59 0.76
C GLY A 12 5.82 -2.86 0.43
N VAL A 13 4.89 -2.77 1.38
CA VAL A 13 3.64 -2.01 1.20
C VAL A 13 3.91 -0.51 1.04
N ALA A 14 4.85 0.03 1.81
CA ALA A 14 5.20 1.44 1.71
C ALA A 14 5.83 1.78 0.34
N VAL A 15 6.71 0.91 -0.18
CA VAL A 15 7.25 1.03 -1.54
C VAL A 15 6.13 0.84 -2.57
N PHE A 16 5.29 -0.16 -2.39
CA PHE A 16 4.16 -0.43 -3.26
C PHE A 16 3.22 0.77 -3.39
N ASP A 17 2.91 1.45 -2.29
CA ASP A 17 2.10 2.69 -2.30
C ASP A 17 2.72 3.76 -3.20
N ARG A 18 4.04 3.94 -3.17
CA ARG A 18 4.73 4.88 -4.05
C ARG A 18 4.69 4.48 -5.52
N VAL A 19 4.86 3.19 -5.81
CA VAL A 19 4.74 2.66 -7.18
C VAL A 19 3.33 2.86 -7.72
N VAL A 20 2.34 2.57 -6.90
CA VAL A 20 0.92 2.75 -7.25
C VAL A 20 0.59 4.24 -7.47
N ALA A 21 1.14 5.13 -6.65
CA ALA A 21 0.95 6.57 -6.82
C ALA A 21 1.48 7.04 -8.17
N GLU A 22 2.67 6.61 -8.57
CA GLU A 22 3.26 6.94 -9.86
C GLU A 22 2.43 6.36 -11.02
N ALA A 23 2.00 5.11 -10.91
CA ALA A 23 1.15 4.47 -11.90
C ALA A 23 -0.17 5.25 -12.08
N ALA A 24 -0.84 5.61 -10.99
CA ALA A 24 -2.08 6.38 -11.05
C ALA A 24 -1.87 7.74 -11.73
N HIS A 25 -0.76 8.41 -11.43
CA HIS A 25 -0.41 9.67 -12.06
C HIS A 25 -0.21 9.53 -13.58
N LEU A 26 0.49 8.48 -14.01
CA LEU A 26 0.72 8.20 -15.43
C LEU A 26 -0.59 7.84 -16.16
N PHE A 27 -1.40 6.97 -15.59
CA PHE A 27 -2.69 6.57 -16.18
C PHE A 27 -3.71 7.71 -16.19
N ALA A 28 -3.62 8.66 -15.28
CA ALA A 28 -4.49 9.85 -15.26
C ALA A 28 -4.36 10.70 -16.52
N GLN A 29 -3.22 10.64 -17.20
CA GLN A 29 -2.96 11.39 -18.43
C GLN A 29 -3.48 10.69 -19.69
N LEU A 30 -3.97 9.47 -19.53
CA LEU A 30 -4.47 8.63 -20.64
C LEU A 30 -5.99 8.51 -20.56
N GLN A 31 -6.63 8.40 -21.70
CA GLN A 31 -8.05 8.10 -21.78
C GLN A 31 -8.27 6.59 -21.96
N GLY A 32 -9.40 6.10 -21.49
CA GLY A 32 -9.83 4.73 -21.72
C GLY A 32 -9.32 3.70 -20.72
N PHE A 33 -8.73 4.13 -19.62
CA PHE A 33 -8.38 3.25 -18.52
C PHE A 33 -9.24 3.51 -17.28
N ASP A 34 -9.80 2.45 -16.73
CA ASP A 34 -10.44 2.45 -15.42
C ASP A 34 -9.55 1.77 -14.39
N ALA A 35 -9.70 2.14 -13.13
CA ALA A 35 -8.96 1.52 -12.05
C ALA A 35 -9.88 0.92 -11.01
N HIS A 36 -9.46 -0.18 -10.40
CA HIS A 36 -10.09 -0.75 -9.22
C HIS A 36 -9.05 -1.45 -8.35
N LEU A 37 -9.43 -1.76 -7.13
CA LEU A 37 -8.58 -2.44 -6.17
C LEU A 37 -9.29 -3.68 -5.65
N ILE A 38 -8.54 -4.79 -5.55
CA ILE A 38 -9.01 -6.02 -4.92
C ILE A 38 -8.08 -6.32 -3.74
N GLU A 39 -8.65 -6.57 -2.58
CA GLU A 39 -7.87 -7.02 -1.44
C GLU A 39 -8.41 -8.34 -0.89
N THR A 40 -7.50 -9.23 -0.52
CA THR A 40 -7.84 -10.55 -0.01
C THR A 40 -7.14 -10.76 1.34
N HIS A 41 -7.91 -11.18 2.32
CA HIS A 41 -7.43 -11.54 3.66
C HIS A 41 -8.09 -12.83 4.14
N HIS A 42 -7.56 -13.38 5.24
CA HIS A 42 -8.10 -14.58 5.86
C HIS A 42 -9.57 -14.41 6.29
N ALA A 43 -10.27 -15.53 6.38
CA ALA A 43 -11.71 -15.54 6.64
C ALA A 43 -12.12 -14.85 7.96
N ALA A 44 -11.23 -14.83 8.96
CA ALA A 44 -11.51 -14.25 10.28
C ALA A 44 -11.34 -12.73 10.36
N LYS A 45 -10.80 -12.08 9.32
CA LYS A 45 -10.64 -10.61 9.31
C LYS A 45 -11.99 -9.94 9.19
N LYS A 46 -12.34 -9.11 10.18
CA LYS A 46 -13.69 -8.52 10.33
C LYS A 46 -13.88 -7.21 9.56
N ASP A 47 -12.85 -6.36 9.53
CA ASP A 47 -12.93 -5.08 8.82
C ASP A 47 -12.77 -5.28 7.30
N ALA A 48 -13.58 -4.59 6.52
CA ALA A 48 -13.54 -4.57 5.06
C ALA A 48 -14.02 -3.21 4.55
N PRO A 49 -13.26 -2.55 3.66
CA PRO A 49 -11.91 -2.94 3.24
C PRO A 49 -10.88 -2.84 4.37
N SER A 50 -9.73 -3.49 4.18
CA SER A 50 -8.60 -3.36 5.12
C SER A 50 -8.08 -1.93 5.18
N GLY A 51 -7.39 -1.58 6.27
CA GLY A 51 -6.75 -0.27 6.39
C GLY A 51 -5.77 0.02 5.26
N THR A 52 -5.00 -0.98 4.85
CA THR A 52 -4.06 -0.88 3.72
C THR A 52 -4.80 -0.65 2.40
N ALA A 53 -5.88 -1.38 2.15
CA ALA A 53 -6.69 -1.19 0.95
C ALA A 53 -7.30 0.22 0.90
N GLY A 54 -7.81 0.71 2.03
CA GLY A 54 -8.32 2.08 2.12
C GLY A 54 -7.27 3.13 1.81
N ALA A 55 -6.04 2.96 2.32
CA ALA A 55 -4.93 3.87 2.05
C ALA A 55 -4.50 3.82 0.58
N LEU A 56 -4.38 2.63 -0.01
CA LEU A 56 -4.07 2.46 -1.43
C LEU A 56 -5.15 3.06 -2.33
N ALA A 57 -6.42 2.86 -1.98
CA ALA A 57 -7.53 3.45 -2.73
C ALA A 57 -7.48 4.98 -2.73
N LYS A 58 -7.12 5.59 -1.60
CA LYS A 58 -6.91 7.05 -1.53
C LYS A 58 -5.74 7.50 -2.40
N THR A 59 -4.66 6.76 -2.42
CA THR A 59 -3.49 7.03 -3.27
C THR A 59 -3.86 7.01 -4.74
N VAL A 60 -4.56 5.98 -5.19
CA VAL A 60 -5.00 5.84 -6.58
C VAL A 60 -6.02 6.93 -6.95
N SER A 61 -7.02 7.13 -6.10
CA SER A 61 -8.06 8.15 -6.31
C SER A 61 -7.47 9.55 -6.38
N GLY A 62 -6.48 9.85 -5.53
CA GLY A 62 -5.75 11.12 -5.55
C GLY A 62 -4.99 11.34 -6.85
N GLY A 63 -4.33 10.30 -7.36
CA GLY A 63 -3.61 10.35 -8.64
C GLY A 63 -4.52 10.46 -9.85
N LEU A 64 -5.63 9.72 -9.86
CA LEU A 64 -6.60 9.72 -10.97
C LEU A 64 -7.56 10.91 -10.94
N GLY A 65 -7.76 11.53 -9.78
CA GLY A 65 -8.75 12.60 -9.60
C GLY A 65 -10.19 12.09 -9.51
N ARG A 66 -10.41 10.82 -9.23
CA ARG A 66 -11.74 10.19 -9.07
C ARG A 66 -11.66 8.99 -8.14
N PRO A 67 -12.77 8.65 -7.44
CA PRO A 67 -12.82 7.44 -6.63
C PRO A 67 -12.74 6.18 -7.48
N ILE A 68 -12.24 5.09 -6.87
CA ILE A 68 -12.15 3.78 -7.52
C ILE A 68 -12.91 2.73 -6.70
N PRO A 69 -13.49 1.70 -7.34
CA PRO A 69 -14.10 0.58 -6.64
C PRO A 69 -13.06 -0.22 -5.86
N VAL A 70 -13.47 -0.71 -4.69
CA VAL A 70 -12.67 -1.61 -3.85
C VAL A 70 -13.47 -2.88 -3.58
N THR A 71 -12.90 -4.03 -3.90
CA THR A 71 -13.50 -5.35 -3.62
C THR A 71 -12.70 -6.04 -2.54
N SER A 72 -13.38 -6.51 -1.50
CA SER A 72 -12.79 -7.25 -0.39
C SER A 72 -13.16 -8.72 -0.47
N ILE A 73 -12.16 -9.59 -0.42
CA ILE A 73 -12.33 -11.04 -0.39
C ILE A 73 -11.84 -11.57 0.96
N ARG A 74 -12.64 -12.43 1.59
CA ARG A 74 -12.32 -13.08 2.86
C ARG A 74 -12.36 -14.58 2.64
N THR A 75 -11.18 -15.21 2.70
CA THR A 75 -11.06 -16.65 2.42
C THR A 75 -9.81 -17.24 3.06
N GLY A 76 -9.91 -18.47 3.52
CA GLY A 76 -8.79 -19.26 4.01
C GLY A 76 -7.92 -18.56 5.05
N SER A 77 -6.63 -18.67 4.85
CA SER A 77 -5.59 -18.15 5.76
C SER A 77 -4.70 -17.09 5.10
N VAL A 78 -5.20 -16.42 4.07
CA VAL A 78 -4.45 -15.40 3.32
C VAL A 78 -3.96 -14.29 4.24
N PRO A 79 -2.65 -14.05 4.36
CA PRO A 79 -2.13 -13.01 5.26
C PRO A 79 -2.50 -11.59 4.83
N GLY A 80 -2.58 -11.36 3.53
CA GLY A 80 -2.98 -10.11 2.92
C GLY A 80 -2.40 -9.96 1.52
N THR A 81 -3.29 -9.78 0.55
CA THR A 81 -2.93 -9.49 -0.85
C THR A 81 -3.68 -8.25 -1.30
N HIS A 82 -2.98 -7.33 -1.91
CA HIS A 82 -3.54 -6.11 -2.46
C HIS A 82 -3.19 -6.00 -3.93
N GLU A 83 -4.19 -5.78 -4.75
CA GLU A 83 -4.05 -5.74 -6.20
C GLU A 83 -4.70 -4.48 -6.74
N VAL A 84 -3.91 -3.66 -7.41
CA VAL A 84 -4.39 -2.46 -8.10
C VAL A 84 -4.36 -2.75 -9.60
N ILE A 85 -5.48 -2.53 -10.25
CA ILE A 85 -5.69 -2.88 -11.65
C ILE A 85 -6.06 -1.63 -12.43
N PHE A 86 -5.34 -1.39 -13.53
CA PHE A 86 -5.68 -0.38 -14.53
C PHE A 86 -6.13 -1.11 -15.77
N ASP A 87 -7.41 -1.02 -16.07
CA ASP A 87 -8.06 -1.79 -17.14
C ASP A 87 -8.39 -0.92 -18.34
N GLY A 88 -7.90 -1.31 -19.49
CA GLY A 88 -8.19 -0.70 -20.77
C GLY A 88 -8.95 -1.66 -21.68
N ALA A 89 -9.38 -1.17 -22.84
CA ALA A 89 -10.17 -1.98 -23.80
C ALA A 89 -9.40 -3.20 -24.33
N PHE A 90 -8.08 -3.11 -24.45
CA PHE A 90 -7.25 -4.13 -25.10
C PHE A 90 -6.13 -4.66 -24.23
N GLU A 91 -5.96 -4.12 -23.04
CA GLU A 91 -4.89 -4.49 -22.13
C GLU A 91 -5.25 -4.16 -20.69
N GLN A 92 -4.55 -4.80 -19.76
CA GLN A 92 -4.71 -4.56 -18.34
C GLN A 92 -3.34 -4.56 -17.67
N VAL A 93 -3.11 -3.59 -16.80
CA VAL A 93 -1.91 -3.55 -15.95
C VAL A 93 -2.32 -3.85 -14.53
N ARG A 94 -1.68 -4.84 -13.91
CA ARG A 94 -1.94 -5.28 -12.56
C ARG A 94 -0.68 -5.09 -11.71
N LEU A 95 -0.83 -4.43 -10.57
CA LEU A 95 0.22 -4.26 -9.57
C LEU A 95 -0.21 -4.99 -8.32
N VAL A 96 0.60 -5.94 -7.85
CA VAL A 96 0.25 -6.82 -6.74
C VAL A 96 1.31 -6.77 -5.65
N HIS A 97 0.86 -6.57 -4.43
CA HIS A 97 1.64 -6.85 -3.22
C HIS A 97 1.00 -8.03 -2.50
N GLU A 98 1.79 -9.05 -2.23
CA GLU A 98 1.38 -10.25 -1.50
C GLU A 98 2.26 -10.45 -0.28
N ALA A 99 1.65 -10.46 0.90
CA ALA A 99 2.33 -10.91 2.10
C ALA A 99 2.30 -12.43 2.14
N ARG A 100 3.46 -13.06 2.23
CA ARG A 100 3.58 -14.53 2.35
C ARG A 100 3.39 -15.00 3.77
N ASP A 101 3.71 -14.13 4.73
CA ASP A 101 3.75 -14.44 6.15
C ASP A 101 3.59 -13.15 6.94
N ARG A 102 3.02 -13.24 8.14
CA ARG A 102 2.84 -12.10 9.04
C ARG A 102 4.15 -11.49 9.55
N ARG A 103 5.26 -12.21 9.45
CA ARG A 103 6.58 -11.70 9.83
C ARG A 103 6.97 -10.42 9.08
N VAL A 104 6.44 -10.20 7.89
CA VAL A 104 6.67 -8.97 7.12
C VAL A 104 6.28 -7.71 7.90
N PHE A 105 5.23 -7.79 8.70
CA PHE A 105 4.76 -6.66 9.53
C PHE A 105 5.65 -6.45 10.75
N ALA A 106 6.06 -7.53 11.41
CA ALA A 106 6.98 -7.47 12.55
C ALA A 106 8.36 -6.94 12.15
N GLU A 107 8.90 -7.38 11.02
CA GLU A 107 10.17 -6.89 10.50
C GLU A 107 10.12 -5.40 10.16
N GLY A 108 9.07 -4.95 9.49
CA GLY A 108 8.86 -3.54 9.18
C GLY A 108 8.73 -2.68 10.43
N ALA A 109 8.03 -3.17 11.45
CA ALA A 109 7.91 -2.49 12.73
C ALA A 109 9.28 -2.36 13.43
N LEU A 110 10.13 -3.39 13.38
CA LEU A 110 11.49 -3.34 13.93
C LEU A 110 12.37 -2.33 13.19
N VAL A 111 12.30 -2.29 11.88
CA VAL A 111 13.02 -1.29 11.06
C VAL A 111 12.57 0.11 11.44
N ALA A 112 11.28 0.36 11.54
CA ALA A 112 10.74 1.66 11.95
C ALA A 112 11.18 2.03 13.37
N ALA A 113 11.13 1.09 14.30
CA ALA A 113 11.56 1.31 15.69
C ALA A 113 13.05 1.68 15.77
N ARG A 114 13.91 1.00 15.04
CA ARG A 114 15.36 1.31 14.99
C ARG A 114 15.60 2.68 14.37
N TRP A 115 14.89 2.99 13.28
CA TRP A 115 15.00 4.28 12.62
C TRP A 115 14.59 5.45 13.52
N LEU A 116 13.61 5.23 14.42
CA LEU A 116 13.11 6.26 15.34
C LEU A 116 14.10 6.61 16.46
N ILE A 117 15.09 5.77 16.74
CA ILE A 117 16.04 6.01 17.84
C ILE A 117 16.72 7.38 17.65
N GLY A 118 16.64 8.24 18.67
CA GLY A 118 17.22 9.58 18.65
C GLY A 118 16.42 10.63 17.87
N LYS A 119 15.31 10.27 17.25
CA LYS A 119 14.45 11.21 16.53
C LYS A 119 13.31 11.71 17.41
N ARG A 120 12.90 12.95 17.19
CA ARG A 120 11.76 13.57 17.86
C ARG A 120 10.74 14.03 16.82
N GLY A 121 9.46 13.77 17.07
CA GLY A 121 8.38 14.16 16.20
C GLY A 121 7.41 13.01 15.89
N VAL A 122 6.58 13.23 14.90
CA VAL A 122 5.62 12.26 14.39
C VAL A 122 6.06 11.84 12.99
N PHE A 123 6.24 10.53 12.79
CA PHE A 123 6.80 9.98 11.56
C PHE A 123 5.87 8.94 10.95
N THR A 124 6.04 8.71 9.65
CA THR A 124 5.33 7.70 8.86
C THR A 124 6.34 6.74 8.23
N MET A 125 5.86 5.64 7.64
CA MET A 125 6.73 4.72 6.89
C MET A 125 7.37 5.41 5.66
N ARG A 126 6.76 6.44 5.12
CA ARG A 126 7.38 7.26 4.06
C ARG A 126 8.65 7.94 4.52
N ASP A 127 8.65 8.44 5.76
CA ASP A 127 9.83 9.09 6.35
C ASP A 127 10.96 8.09 6.52
N VAL A 128 10.66 6.86 6.95
CA VAL A 128 11.63 5.76 7.08
C VAL A 128 12.29 5.47 5.73
N LEU A 129 11.50 5.35 4.66
CA LEU A 129 12.00 5.08 3.30
C LEU A 129 12.84 6.22 2.74
N SER A 130 12.45 7.47 2.98
CA SER A 130 13.15 8.64 2.43
C SER A 130 14.55 8.80 3.01
N SER A 131 14.78 8.38 4.26
CA SER A 131 16.06 8.49 4.94
C SER A 131 17.08 7.45 4.47
N ASP A 132 16.63 6.27 4.06
CA ASP A 132 17.52 5.21 3.56
C ASP A 132 18.12 5.54 2.18
N SER A 133 17.47 6.39 1.40
CA SER A 133 18.01 6.85 0.12
C SER A 133 19.19 7.84 0.26
N GLU A 134 19.33 8.49 1.40
CA GLU A 134 20.48 9.38 1.69
C GLU A 134 21.72 8.62 2.18
N VAL A 135 21.55 7.42 2.69
CA VAL A 135 22.66 6.57 3.19
C VAL A 135 23.28 5.70 2.08
N ALA A 136 22.60 5.53 0.96
CA ALA A 136 23.07 4.73 -0.18
C ALA A 136 23.80 5.55 -1.25
N SER A 137 23.99 6.82 -1.03
CA SER A 137 24.83 7.72 -1.84
C SER A 137 26.08 8.12 -1.01
#